data_f9d7c894f59c6f9d145387fd2e19cb4b
#
_entry.id   f9d7c894f59c6f9d145387fd2e19cb4b
#
_cell.length_a   1.000
_cell.length_b   1.000
_cell.length_c   1.000
_cell.angle_alpha   90.00
_cell.angle_beta   90.00
_cell.angle_gamma   90.00
#
_symmetry.space_group_name_H-M   'P 1'
#
loop_
_entity.id
_entity.type
_entity.pdbx_description
1 polymer ?
#
loop_
_entity_poly.entity_id
_entity_poly.type
_entity_poly.pdbx_seq_one_letter_code
_entity_poly.pdbx_strand_id
1 'polypeptide(L)'
;MKKIFLACVAVTCLLAVCACKKPNDAPLDTENPYFTGKVIEIIDKGCLMEITHSGNGTFPIGEKIIVNTNIKNCPKYAVGDHLRISFDGKVALSYPGQVLNVYSVVKTDANGNAN
;
A
#
# COMPACT_ATOMS: atom_id res chain seq x y z
N MET A 1 43.39 26.18 -1.95
CA MET A 1 42.04 26.76 -2.14
C MET A 1 41.17 25.89 -3.00
N LYS A 2 41.63 25.46 -4.13
CA LYS A 2 40.82 24.62 -5.03
C LYS A 2 40.39 23.32 -4.39
N LYS A 3 41.21 22.73 -3.54
CA LYS A 3 40.92 21.48 -2.86
C LYS A 3 39.71 21.58 -1.92
N ILE A 4 39.55 22.75 -1.32
CA ILE A 4 38.46 22.98 -0.39
C ILE A 4 37.11 22.97 -1.13
N PHE A 5 37.06 23.55 -2.31
CA PHE A 5 35.86 23.56 -3.12
C PHE A 5 35.41 22.16 -3.51
N LEU A 6 36.37 21.32 -3.86
CA LEU A 6 36.05 19.94 -4.22
C LEU A 6 35.46 19.18 -3.04
N ALA A 7 35.98 19.38 -1.86
CA ALA A 7 35.44 18.75 -0.66
C ALA A 7 34.01 19.21 -0.39
N CYS A 8 33.73 20.48 -0.54
CA CYS A 8 32.37 21.01 -0.34
C CYS A 8 31.40 20.42 -1.33
N VAL A 9 31.79 20.31 -2.59
CA VAL A 9 30.94 19.73 -3.62
C VAL A 9 30.61 18.27 -3.29
N ALA A 10 31.58 17.51 -2.87
CA ALA A 10 31.38 16.12 -2.50
C ALA A 10 30.38 15.98 -1.33
N VAL A 11 30.53 16.81 -0.32
CA VAL A 11 29.60 16.81 0.82
C VAL A 11 28.19 17.16 0.39
N THR A 12 28.05 18.15 -0.48
CA THR A 12 26.74 18.53 -0.99
C THR A 12 26.06 17.38 -1.73
N CYS A 13 26.80 16.66 -2.53
CA CYS A 13 26.26 15.51 -3.25
C CYS A 13 25.76 14.42 -2.29
N LEU A 14 26.51 14.13 -1.25
CA LEU A 14 26.11 13.15 -0.25
C LEU A 14 24.81 13.55 0.45
N LEU A 15 24.68 14.81 0.80
CA LEU A 15 23.44 15.30 1.43
C LEU A 15 22.26 15.16 0.50
N ALA A 16 22.44 15.44 -0.77
CA ALA A 16 21.37 15.30 -1.75
C ALA A 16 20.89 13.83 -1.84
N VAL A 17 21.80 12.88 -1.81
CA VAL A 17 21.44 11.47 -1.83
C VAL A 17 20.64 11.10 -0.59
N CYS A 18 21.05 11.55 0.58
CA CYS A 18 20.33 11.29 1.81
C CYS A 18 18.93 11.88 1.79
N ALA A 19 18.77 13.04 1.16
CA ALA A 19 17.48 13.71 1.09
C ALA A 19 16.46 12.96 0.20
N CYS A 20 16.91 12.04 -0.63
CA CYS A 20 16.02 11.25 -1.47
C CYS A 20 15.24 10.19 -0.71
N LYS A 21 15.62 9.85 0.48
CA LYS A 21 14.87 8.89 1.29
C LYS A 21 13.60 9.54 1.82
N LYS A 22 12.47 8.91 1.57
CA LYS A 22 11.19 9.39 2.07
C LYS A 22 11.01 8.90 3.50
N PRO A 23 10.90 9.81 4.47
CA PRO A 23 10.76 9.39 5.87
C PRO A 23 9.40 8.77 6.21
N ASN A 24 8.41 8.94 5.35
CA ASN A 24 7.05 8.50 5.60
C ASN A 24 6.67 7.19 4.93
N ASP A 25 7.61 6.52 4.29
CA ASP A 25 7.32 5.23 3.67
C ASP A 25 7.10 4.18 4.76
N ALA A 26 5.85 3.74 4.90
CA ALA A 26 5.55 2.60 5.75
C ALA A 26 6.16 1.35 5.13
N PRO A 27 6.80 0.48 5.92
CA PRO A 27 7.31 -0.77 5.39
C PRO A 27 6.15 -1.62 4.89
N LEU A 28 6.31 -2.21 3.71
CA LEU A 28 5.33 -3.14 3.19
C LEU A 28 5.42 -4.44 3.97
N ASP A 29 4.26 -4.98 4.32
CA ASP A 29 4.18 -6.29 4.92
C ASP A 29 4.41 -7.33 3.83
N THR A 30 5.50 -8.07 3.91
CA THR A 30 5.86 -9.10 2.95
C THR A 30 5.67 -10.51 3.50
N GLU A 31 5.34 -10.66 4.78
CA GLU A 31 5.19 -11.95 5.44
C GLU A 31 3.77 -12.49 5.34
N ASN A 32 2.78 -11.62 5.38
CA ASN A 32 1.39 -12.01 5.35
C ASN A 32 0.84 -12.01 3.93
N PRO A 33 -0.21 -12.79 3.67
CA PRO A 33 -0.92 -12.69 2.40
C PRO A 33 -1.38 -11.27 2.11
N TYR A 34 -1.35 -10.89 0.85
CA TYR A 34 -1.76 -9.54 0.47
C TYR A 34 -2.35 -9.52 -0.93
N PHE A 35 -3.07 -8.46 -1.21
CA PHE A 35 -3.51 -8.10 -2.56
C PHE A 35 -3.54 -6.60 -2.70
N THR A 36 -3.56 -6.13 -3.94
CA THR A 36 -3.77 -4.73 -4.26
C THR A 36 -5.06 -4.60 -5.04
N GLY A 37 -5.80 -3.56 -4.76
CA GLY A 37 -7.06 -3.31 -5.44
C GLY A 37 -7.38 -1.84 -5.52
N LYS A 38 -8.38 -1.54 -6.35
CA LYS A 38 -8.91 -0.20 -6.54
C LYS A 38 -10.18 -0.04 -5.71
N VAL A 39 -10.29 1.04 -4.96
CA VAL A 39 -11.48 1.35 -4.19
C VAL A 39 -12.60 1.75 -5.13
N ILE A 40 -13.70 1.02 -5.10
CA ILE A 40 -14.88 1.28 -5.93
C ILE A 40 -15.93 2.04 -5.15
N GLU A 41 -16.13 1.69 -3.88
CA GLU A 41 -17.17 2.26 -3.05
C GLU A 41 -16.69 2.28 -1.60
N ILE A 42 -16.98 3.35 -0.88
CA ILE A 42 -16.72 3.43 0.55
C ILE A 42 -17.98 3.04 1.28
N ILE A 43 -17.86 2.07 2.18
CA ILE A 43 -18.96 1.56 2.98
C ILE A 43 -18.64 1.74 4.45
N ASP A 44 -19.58 1.38 5.30
CA ASP A 44 -19.40 1.47 6.75
C ASP A 44 -18.20 0.56 7.16
N LYS A 45 -17.24 1.12 7.87
CA LYS A 45 -16.05 0.43 8.38
C LYS A 45 -15.10 -0.13 7.33
N GLY A 46 -15.28 0.23 6.05
CA GLY A 46 -14.42 -0.31 5.03
C GLY A 46 -14.73 0.18 3.65
N CYS A 47 -14.40 -0.65 2.68
CA CYS A 47 -14.64 -0.33 1.28
C CYS A 47 -14.84 -1.59 0.45
N LEU A 48 -15.50 -1.40 -0.69
CA LEU A 48 -15.56 -2.40 -1.75
C LEU A 48 -14.40 -2.12 -2.71
N MET A 49 -13.62 -3.14 -2.99
CA MET A 49 -12.44 -3.03 -3.85
C MET A 49 -12.55 -4.00 -5.01
N GLU A 50 -11.95 -3.63 -6.13
CA GLU A 50 -11.72 -4.53 -7.26
C GLU A 50 -10.25 -4.93 -7.28
N ILE A 51 -9.97 -6.23 -7.28
CA ILE A 51 -8.61 -6.75 -7.22
C ILE A 51 -7.87 -6.41 -8.50
N THR A 52 -6.72 -5.76 -8.39
CA THR A 52 -5.86 -5.44 -9.52
C THR A 52 -4.57 -6.25 -9.53
N HIS A 53 -4.09 -6.64 -8.36
CA HIS A 53 -2.89 -7.46 -8.21
C HIS A 53 -3.08 -8.42 -7.06
N SER A 54 -2.73 -9.68 -7.27
CA SER A 54 -2.74 -10.69 -6.21
C SER A 54 -1.31 -11.07 -5.88
N GLY A 55 -0.86 -10.76 -4.66
CA GLY A 55 0.52 -10.97 -4.29
C GLY A 55 0.93 -12.43 -4.17
N ASN A 56 -0.02 -13.30 -3.84
CA ASN A 56 0.23 -14.73 -3.65
C ASN A 56 -0.82 -15.61 -4.32
N GLY A 57 -1.46 -15.07 -5.36
CA GLY A 57 -2.40 -15.84 -6.17
C GLY A 57 -3.71 -16.19 -5.49
N THR A 58 -4.04 -15.55 -4.38
CA THR A 58 -5.24 -15.87 -3.60
C THR A 58 -6.52 -15.46 -4.29
N PHE A 59 -6.50 -14.34 -5.02
CA PHE A 59 -7.70 -13.80 -5.66
C PHE A 59 -7.52 -13.66 -7.16
N PRO A 60 -8.56 -13.95 -7.94
CA PRO A 60 -8.56 -13.59 -9.37
C PRO A 60 -8.58 -12.07 -9.54
N ILE A 61 -7.85 -11.57 -10.52
CA ILE A 61 -7.86 -10.16 -10.87
C ILE A 61 -9.25 -9.80 -11.42
N GLY A 62 -9.77 -8.65 -10.98
CA GLY A 62 -11.10 -8.18 -11.36
C GLY A 62 -12.20 -8.59 -10.40
N GLU A 63 -11.92 -9.47 -9.45
CA GLU A 63 -12.90 -9.86 -8.45
C GLU A 63 -13.13 -8.71 -7.48
N LYS A 64 -14.38 -8.56 -7.04
CA LYS A 64 -14.75 -7.54 -6.05
C LYS A 64 -14.75 -8.15 -4.66
N ILE A 65 -14.25 -7.39 -3.69
CA ILE A 65 -14.14 -7.86 -2.32
C ILE A 65 -14.39 -6.70 -1.37
N ILE A 66 -15.03 -7.00 -0.25
CA ILE A 66 -15.23 -6.04 0.82
C ILE A 66 -14.09 -6.17 1.82
N VAL A 67 -13.48 -5.04 2.17
CA VAL A 67 -12.34 -5.00 3.07
C VAL A 67 -12.68 -4.14 4.28
N ASN A 68 -12.47 -4.69 5.47
CA ASN A 68 -12.61 -3.94 6.71
C ASN A 68 -11.34 -3.12 6.94
N THR A 69 -11.43 -1.82 6.74
CA THR A 69 -10.28 -0.90 6.90
C THR A 69 -10.31 -0.17 8.24
N ASN A 70 -11.17 -0.56 9.16
CA ASN A 70 -11.26 0.05 10.49
C ASN A 70 -10.14 -0.48 11.39
N ILE A 71 -8.90 -0.14 11.05
CA ILE A 71 -7.70 -0.54 11.77
C ILE A 71 -6.88 0.69 12.15
N LYS A 72 -5.94 0.51 13.07
CA LYS A 72 -4.99 1.57 13.40
C LYS A 72 -4.08 1.84 12.22
N ASN A 73 -3.72 3.10 12.04
CA ASN A 73 -2.77 3.53 11.00
C ASN A 73 -3.28 3.31 9.58
N CYS A 74 -4.59 3.18 9.40
CA CYS A 74 -5.14 3.14 8.06
C CYS A 74 -5.06 4.53 7.43
N PRO A 75 -4.44 4.68 6.25
CA PRO A 75 -4.38 5.97 5.58
C PRO A 75 -5.78 6.39 5.12
N LYS A 76 -5.97 7.68 4.96
CA LYS A 76 -7.19 8.20 4.34
C LYS A 76 -7.18 7.84 2.86
N TYR A 77 -8.30 7.37 2.38
CA TYR A 77 -8.44 7.01 0.98
C TYR A 77 -9.80 7.43 0.45
N ALA A 78 -9.93 7.42 -0.87
CA ALA A 78 -11.16 7.78 -1.56
C ALA A 78 -11.42 6.80 -2.68
N VAL A 79 -12.63 6.86 -3.24
CA VAL A 79 -12.98 6.08 -4.43
C VAL A 79 -11.98 6.39 -5.55
N GLY A 80 -11.46 5.35 -6.19
CA GLY A 80 -10.44 5.45 -7.21
C GLY A 80 -9.02 5.23 -6.73
N ASP A 81 -8.78 5.29 -5.43
CA ASP A 81 -7.47 5.03 -4.87
C ASP A 81 -7.12 3.54 -4.94
N HIS A 82 -5.84 3.25 -5.02
CA HIS A 82 -5.33 1.88 -4.98
C HIS A 82 -4.74 1.61 -3.61
N LEU A 83 -5.09 0.46 -3.03
CA LEU A 83 -4.64 0.05 -1.71
C LEU A 83 -4.04 -1.34 -1.76
N ARG A 84 -2.95 -1.51 -1.02
CA ARG A 84 -2.40 -2.84 -0.73
C ARG A 84 -2.89 -3.27 0.64
N ILE A 85 -3.54 -4.41 0.70
CA ILE A 85 -4.16 -4.95 1.91
C ILE A 85 -3.39 -6.20 2.33
N SER A 86 -2.83 -6.17 3.53
CA SER A 86 -2.26 -7.36 4.15
C SER A 86 -3.25 -7.91 5.17
N PHE A 87 -3.48 -9.21 5.17
CA PHE A 87 -4.54 -9.82 5.97
C PHE A 87 -4.15 -11.25 6.38
N ASP A 88 -5.05 -11.94 7.07
CA ASP A 88 -4.79 -13.28 7.61
C ASP A 88 -4.92 -14.41 6.59
N GLY A 89 -5.22 -14.10 5.34
CA GLY A 89 -5.43 -15.11 4.30
C GLY A 89 -6.83 -15.68 4.25
N LYS A 90 -7.71 -15.26 5.14
CA LYS A 90 -9.08 -15.79 5.23
C LYS A 90 -10.07 -14.83 4.60
N VAL A 91 -11.01 -15.39 3.87
CA VAL A 91 -12.08 -14.64 3.21
C VAL A 91 -13.41 -15.25 3.65
N ALA A 92 -14.30 -14.41 4.14
CA ALA A 92 -15.64 -14.87 4.50
C ALA A 92 -16.40 -15.27 3.23
N LEU A 93 -17.09 -16.40 3.30
CA LEU A 93 -17.83 -16.95 2.18
C LEU A 93 -19.14 -16.17 2.03
N SER A 94 -19.09 -15.10 1.28
CA SER A 94 -20.22 -14.26 0.95
C SER A 94 -20.04 -13.74 -0.46
N TYR A 95 -21.04 -13.06 -0.99
CA TYR A 95 -20.95 -12.49 -2.34
C TYR A 95 -21.36 -11.02 -2.28
N PRO A 96 -20.39 -10.10 -2.44
CA PRO A 96 -18.95 -10.34 -2.62
C PRO A 96 -18.30 -10.89 -1.35
N GLY A 97 -17.11 -11.51 -1.49
CA GLY A 97 -16.33 -11.99 -0.36
C GLY A 97 -15.91 -10.86 0.56
N GLN A 98 -15.57 -11.19 1.81
CA GLN A 98 -15.18 -10.21 2.81
C GLN A 98 -13.86 -10.59 3.48
N VAL A 99 -12.97 -9.61 3.60
CA VAL A 99 -11.75 -9.72 4.41
C VAL A 99 -11.99 -8.98 5.71
N LEU A 100 -12.01 -9.70 6.82
CA LEU A 100 -12.36 -9.14 8.12
C LEU A 100 -11.13 -8.81 8.97
N ASN A 101 -10.06 -9.61 8.87
CA ASN A 101 -8.86 -9.43 9.67
C ASN A 101 -7.76 -8.81 8.83
N VAL A 102 -7.73 -7.49 8.81
CA VAL A 102 -6.74 -6.72 8.05
C VAL A 102 -5.61 -6.31 8.99
N TYR A 103 -4.38 -6.57 8.58
CA TYR A 103 -3.20 -6.21 9.35
C TYR A 103 -2.65 -4.85 8.95
N SER A 104 -2.66 -4.53 7.66
CA SER A 104 -2.18 -3.23 7.18
C SER A 104 -2.88 -2.80 5.91
N VAL A 105 -2.95 -1.49 5.73
CA VAL A 105 -3.47 -0.85 4.53
C VAL A 105 -2.45 0.18 4.10
N VAL A 106 -1.97 0.07 2.86
CA VAL A 106 -0.97 0.98 2.29
C VAL A 106 -1.49 1.52 0.97
N LYS A 107 -1.43 2.83 0.78
CA LYS A 107 -1.80 3.43 -0.50
C LYS A 107 -0.73 3.12 -1.54
N THR A 108 -1.16 2.77 -2.73
CA THR A 108 -0.28 2.45 -3.83
C THR A 108 -0.68 3.25 -5.06
N ASP A 109 0.17 3.20 -6.09
CA ASP A 109 -0.20 3.68 -7.41
C ASP A 109 -0.96 2.59 -8.18
N ALA A 110 -1.33 2.87 -9.42
CA ALA A 110 -2.09 1.93 -10.25
C ALA A 110 -1.30 0.65 -10.57
N ASN A 111 0.02 0.69 -10.45
CA ASN A 111 0.89 -0.48 -10.68
C ASN A 111 1.14 -1.30 -9.42
N GLY A 112 0.59 -0.87 -8.28
CA GLY A 112 0.76 -1.57 -7.02
C GLY A 112 1.99 -1.16 -6.23
N ASN A 113 2.71 -0.13 -6.63
CA ASN A 113 3.87 0.38 -5.91
C ASN A 113 3.42 1.36 -4.83
N ALA A 114 4.06 1.30 -3.67
CA ALA A 114 3.74 2.22 -2.59
C ALA A 114 3.97 3.67 -2.99
N ASN A 115 3.04 4.53 -2.60
CA ASN A 115 3.13 5.96 -2.86
C ASN A 115 3.99 6.66 -1.80
#